data_a41898b587e93a9cd8827ba371da5981
#
_entry.id   a41898b587e93a9cd8827ba371da5981
#
_cell.length_a   1.000
_cell.length_b   1.000
_cell.length_c   1.000
_cell.angle_alpha   90.00
_cell.angle_beta   90.00
_cell.angle_gamma   90.00
#
_symmetry.space_group_name_H-M   'P 1'
#
loop_
_entity.id
_entity.type
_entity.pdbx_description
1 polymer ?
#
loop_
_entity_poly.entity_id
_entity_poly.type
_entity_poly.pdbx_seq_one_letter_code
_entity_poly.pdbx_strand_id
1 'polypeptide(L)'
;MYHLELFSGTHSFGKVSHKLGYNVVSLDRDLGAGCPFKTDYKSQTHIQEDIMTWDYTIYPKGHFELITLSPVCLWWSNLRNSWIGRKTKASGDKVVTKEFLQNDIETLGKPMVDKCFEIIEYFEPKKWILENPKTGKMKHYIEEKYPQYNTFYDIDYCMYSDWGYQKPTRFWTNIKDFKPKTCNGECGNMITFHNEETNKDQKIHRVKMGSNKIVCVNGKLIRVNTKTLREKYKHTPQINIAELESGVVYKEHTVHKCSTGGSPHKQSIHNEKKIHRYRVPQSFI
;
A
#
# COMPACT_ATOMS: atom_id res chain seq x y z
N MET A 1 8.20 3.99 27.18
CA MET A 1 8.68 3.37 25.92
C MET A 1 8.48 4.36 24.79
N TYR A 2 9.44 4.50 23.88
CA TYR A 2 9.35 5.41 22.72
C TYR A 2 9.33 4.62 21.41
N HIS A 3 8.48 5.06 20.49
CA HIS A 3 8.34 4.53 19.14
C HIS A 3 8.62 5.62 18.13
N LEU A 4 9.52 5.37 17.17
CA LEU A 4 9.76 6.20 16.00
C LEU A 4 9.04 5.60 14.79
N GLU A 5 8.07 6.31 14.22
CA GLU A 5 7.35 5.92 13.01
C GLU A 5 7.81 6.77 11.84
N LEU A 6 8.62 6.22 10.96
CA LEU A 6 9.15 6.88 9.76
C LEU A 6 8.27 6.56 8.55
N PHE A 7 8.06 7.55 7.66
CA PHE A 7 7.09 7.50 6.56
C PHE A 7 5.69 7.21 7.10
N SER A 8 5.32 7.96 8.11
CA SER A 8 4.15 7.68 8.96
C SER A 8 2.81 7.72 8.22
N GLY A 9 2.69 8.51 7.16
CA GLY A 9 1.51 8.60 6.30
C GLY A 9 0.18 8.56 7.05
N THR A 10 -0.40 7.38 7.19
CA THR A 10 -1.69 7.16 7.90
C THR A 10 -1.54 6.87 9.38
N HIS A 11 -0.34 6.90 9.92
CA HIS A 11 -0.01 6.53 11.30
C HIS A 11 -0.53 5.12 11.69
N SER A 12 -0.40 4.16 10.79
CA SER A 12 -0.95 2.82 11.03
C SER A 12 -0.29 2.12 12.20
N PHE A 13 1.03 2.17 12.28
CA PHE A 13 1.79 1.62 13.41
C PHE A 13 1.67 2.51 14.64
N GLY A 14 1.83 3.83 14.48
CA GLY A 14 1.78 4.77 15.59
C GLY A 14 0.49 4.70 16.39
N LYS A 15 -0.65 4.58 15.71
CA LYS A 15 -1.97 4.44 16.37
C LYS A 15 -2.05 3.23 17.29
N VAL A 16 -1.49 2.11 16.87
CA VAL A 16 -1.54 0.88 17.65
C VAL A 16 -0.53 0.95 18.79
N SER A 17 0.69 1.35 18.53
CA SER A 17 1.71 1.48 19.57
C SER A 17 1.32 2.51 20.63
N HIS A 18 0.66 3.61 20.25
CA HIS A 18 0.12 4.57 21.21
C HIS A 18 -0.92 3.92 22.16
N LYS A 19 -1.83 3.11 21.61
CA LYS A 19 -2.80 2.35 22.44
C LYS A 19 -2.12 1.35 23.38
N LEU A 20 -0.92 0.90 23.02
CA LEU A 20 -0.09 0.03 23.85
C LEU A 20 0.81 0.81 24.83
N GLY A 21 0.62 2.12 24.95
CA GLY A 21 1.34 2.97 25.92
C GLY A 21 2.69 3.51 25.46
N TYR A 22 2.99 3.47 24.15
CA TYR A 22 4.19 4.11 23.61
C TYR A 22 4.00 5.62 23.43
N ASN A 23 5.04 6.37 23.71
CA ASN A 23 5.19 7.74 23.25
C ASN A 23 5.66 7.68 21.79
N VAL A 24 4.88 8.22 20.87
CA VAL A 24 5.13 8.09 19.43
C VAL A 24 5.71 9.40 18.88
N VAL A 25 6.83 9.29 18.17
CA VAL A 25 7.39 10.33 17.31
C VAL A 25 7.17 9.87 15.87
N SER A 26 6.46 10.66 15.09
CA SER A 26 6.13 10.34 13.68
C SER A 26 6.82 11.32 12.76
N LEU A 27 7.47 10.83 11.71
CA LEU A 27 8.09 11.64 10.66
C LEU A 27 7.50 11.29 9.30
N ASP A 28 7.08 12.31 8.57
CA ASP A 28 6.70 12.22 7.15
C ASP A 28 6.89 13.57 6.49
N ARG A 29 7.26 13.57 5.22
CA ARG A 29 7.42 14.79 4.44
C ARG A 29 6.10 15.52 4.19
N ASP A 30 5.00 14.78 4.06
CA ASP A 30 3.71 15.27 3.60
C ASP A 30 2.63 15.29 4.71
N LEU A 31 2.99 15.43 5.98
CA LEU A 31 2.07 15.43 7.13
C LEU A 31 0.99 16.53 7.10
N GLY A 32 1.13 17.55 6.29
CA GLY A 32 0.29 18.73 6.38
C GLY A 32 -0.72 18.90 5.25
N ALA A 33 -0.30 19.50 4.17
CA ALA A 33 -1.18 20.15 3.20
C ALA A 33 -1.93 19.20 2.25
N GLY A 34 -1.67 17.93 2.28
CA GLY A 34 -2.30 16.95 1.38
C GLY A 34 -2.69 15.66 2.06
N CYS A 35 -2.48 15.55 3.36
CA CYS A 35 -2.90 14.38 4.11
C CYS A 35 -4.42 14.45 4.28
N PRO A 36 -5.20 13.68 3.51
CA PRO A 36 -6.66 13.73 3.57
C PRO A 36 -7.19 13.06 4.84
N PHE A 37 -6.31 12.84 5.82
CA PHE A 37 -6.58 12.05 7.01
C PHE A 37 -6.82 12.95 8.20
N LYS A 38 -8.06 13.25 8.42
CA LYS A 38 -8.55 13.47 9.77
C LYS A 38 -8.46 12.12 10.48
N THR A 39 -7.30 11.84 11.06
CA THR A 39 -7.22 10.73 12.01
C THR A 39 -7.50 11.33 13.37
N ASP A 40 -8.36 10.70 14.14
CA ASP A 40 -8.59 11.05 15.56
C ASP A 40 -7.31 10.83 16.41
N TYR A 41 -6.29 10.26 15.79
CA TYR A 41 -5.00 10.03 16.38
C TYR A 41 -4.04 11.16 16.00
N LYS A 42 -3.56 11.85 17.00
CA LYS A 42 -2.41 12.74 16.91
C LYS A 42 -1.24 12.00 17.56
N SER A 43 -0.15 11.82 16.84
CA SER A 43 1.11 11.45 17.45
C SER A 43 1.47 12.53 18.47
N GLN A 44 2.15 12.16 19.52
CA GLN A 44 2.58 13.14 20.51
C GLN A 44 3.58 14.15 19.92
N THR A 45 4.35 13.72 18.93
CA THR A 45 5.26 14.58 18.17
C THR A 45 5.14 14.24 16.69
N HIS A 46 4.75 15.23 15.88
CA HIS A 46 4.75 15.14 14.42
C HIS A 46 5.90 15.97 13.87
N ILE A 47 6.76 15.34 13.10
CA ILE A 47 7.87 15.99 12.40
C ILE A 47 7.54 15.96 10.91
N GLN A 48 7.34 17.16 10.33
CA GLN A 48 7.14 17.29 8.89
C GLN A 48 8.47 17.63 8.24
N GLU A 49 9.21 16.62 7.84
CA GLU A 49 10.54 16.79 7.26
C GLU A 49 10.87 15.65 6.30
N ASP A 50 11.81 15.90 5.38
CA ASP A 50 12.36 14.86 4.52
C ASP A 50 13.36 14.02 5.32
N ILE A 51 13.18 12.70 5.33
CA ILE A 51 14.07 11.79 6.04
C ILE A 51 15.53 11.90 5.60
N MET A 52 15.77 12.33 4.36
CA MET A 52 17.11 12.47 3.81
C MET A 52 17.88 13.65 4.43
N THR A 53 17.17 14.65 4.96
CA THR A 53 17.74 15.85 5.58
C THR A 53 17.48 15.95 7.08
N TRP A 54 16.59 15.11 7.61
CA TRP A 54 16.25 15.11 9.01
C TRP A 54 17.45 14.77 9.90
N ASP A 55 17.74 15.66 10.85
CA ASP A 55 18.74 15.40 11.89
C ASP A 55 18.15 14.55 13.02
N TYR A 56 18.30 13.23 12.89
CA TYR A 56 17.83 12.30 13.91
C TYR A 56 18.75 12.28 15.15
N THR A 57 19.95 12.86 15.08
CA THR A 57 20.91 12.89 16.20
C THR A 57 20.49 13.78 17.34
N ILE A 58 19.44 14.60 17.15
CA ILE A 58 18.77 15.34 18.24
C ILE A 58 18.23 14.40 19.34
N TYR A 59 18.01 13.13 19.02
CA TYR A 59 17.65 12.10 19.98
C TYR A 59 18.88 11.23 20.29
N PRO A 60 19.14 10.89 21.57
CA PRO A 60 20.28 10.06 21.90
C PRO A 60 20.13 8.62 21.40
N LYS A 61 21.24 7.93 21.22
CA LYS A 61 21.26 6.48 20.94
C LYS A 61 20.43 5.72 21.98
N GLY A 62 19.72 4.69 21.54
CA GLY A 62 18.84 3.90 22.41
C GLY A 62 17.55 4.60 22.85
N HIS A 63 17.25 5.81 22.37
CA HIS A 63 16.02 6.53 22.74
C HIS A 63 14.75 5.80 22.35
N PHE A 64 14.74 5.22 21.14
CA PHE A 64 13.57 4.52 20.61
C PHE A 64 13.71 3.00 20.82
N GLU A 65 12.75 2.41 21.52
CA GLU A 65 12.69 0.95 21.69
C GLU A 65 12.11 0.24 20.48
N LEU A 66 11.24 0.93 19.73
CA LEU A 66 10.61 0.45 18.52
C LEU A 66 10.83 1.47 17.40
N ILE A 67 11.21 0.99 16.22
CA ILE A 67 11.26 1.81 14.99
C ILE A 67 10.46 1.09 13.90
N THR A 68 9.52 1.80 13.28
CA THR A 68 8.78 1.30 12.12
C THR A 68 9.02 2.21 10.92
N LEU A 69 9.24 1.60 9.75
CA LEU A 69 9.63 2.28 8.52
C LEU A 69 8.81 1.74 7.35
N SER A 70 8.19 2.63 6.58
CA SER A 70 7.44 2.27 5.38
C SER A 70 7.93 3.08 4.17
N PRO A 71 9.20 2.88 3.73
CA PRO A 71 9.80 3.70 2.67
C PRO A 71 9.03 3.59 1.36
N VAL A 72 9.12 4.65 0.55
CA VAL A 72 8.36 4.78 -0.69
C VAL A 72 8.60 3.59 -1.62
N CYS A 73 7.54 2.82 -1.89
CA CYS A 73 7.60 1.62 -2.71
C CYS A 73 7.58 1.91 -4.22
N LEU A 74 7.33 3.17 -4.62
CA LEU A 74 7.12 3.55 -6.02
C LEU A 74 8.31 3.14 -6.90
N TRP A 75 9.52 3.49 -6.50
CA TRP A 75 10.72 3.24 -7.31
C TRP A 75 11.06 1.75 -7.45
N TRP A 76 10.62 0.93 -6.50
CA TRP A 76 10.86 -0.50 -6.46
C TRP A 76 9.77 -1.33 -7.17
N SER A 77 8.68 -0.68 -7.57
CA SER A 77 7.49 -1.37 -8.09
C SER A 77 7.68 -1.88 -9.51
N ASN A 78 7.48 -3.19 -9.70
CA ASN A 78 7.45 -3.80 -11.03
C ASN A 78 6.30 -3.28 -11.91
N LEU A 79 5.25 -2.69 -11.33
CA LEU A 79 4.15 -2.10 -12.09
C LEU A 79 4.61 -0.92 -12.95
N ARG A 80 5.70 -0.25 -12.60
CA ARG A 80 6.28 0.83 -13.41
C ARG A 80 6.78 0.37 -14.77
N ASN A 81 7.07 -0.91 -14.94
CA ASN A 81 7.45 -1.44 -16.26
C ASN A 81 6.35 -1.21 -17.32
N SER A 82 5.07 -1.11 -16.89
CA SER A 82 3.97 -0.76 -17.79
C SER A 82 3.98 0.69 -18.28
N TRP A 83 4.85 1.54 -17.72
CA TRP A 83 5.02 2.94 -18.11
C TRP A 83 6.07 3.11 -19.23
N ILE A 84 6.88 2.09 -19.49
CA ILE A 84 7.92 2.16 -20.54
C ILE A 84 7.26 2.51 -21.89
N GLY A 85 7.84 3.47 -22.58
CA GLY A 85 7.33 4.03 -23.83
C GLY A 85 6.26 5.13 -23.65
N ARG A 86 5.89 5.47 -22.40
CA ARG A 86 4.85 6.48 -22.10
C ARG A 86 5.46 7.71 -21.45
N LYS A 87 4.80 8.87 -21.65
CA LYS A 87 5.03 10.06 -20.84
C LYS A 87 4.11 10.04 -19.64
N THR A 88 4.61 10.34 -18.46
CA THR A 88 3.83 10.39 -17.22
C THR A 88 4.18 11.64 -16.44
N LYS A 89 3.25 12.14 -15.63
CA LYS A 89 3.52 13.25 -14.69
C LYS A 89 4.68 12.92 -13.76
N ALA A 90 4.78 11.66 -13.34
CA ALA A 90 5.86 11.20 -12.47
C ALA A 90 7.23 11.15 -13.15
N SER A 91 7.28 11.18 -14.50
CA SER A 91 8.52 11.26 -15.26
C SER A 91 8.86 12.69 -15.73
N GLY A 92 8.12 13.71 -15.26
CA GLY A 92 8.26 15.10 -15.73
C GLY A 92 8.01 15.22 -17.23
N ASP A 93 7.01 14.47 -17.74
CA ASP A 93 6.63 14.38 -19.15
C ASP A 93 7.72 13.84 -20.10
N LYS A 94 8.80 13.26 -19.54
CA LYS A 94 9.79 12.49 -20.32
C LYS A 94 9.24 11.11 -20.64
N VAL A 95 9.69 10.53 -21.76
CA VAL A 95 9.37 9.13 -22.08
C VAL A 95 10.07 8.24 -21.06
N VAL A 96 9.31 7.38 -20.41
CA VAL A 96 9.85 6.41 -19.45
C VAL A 96 10.59 5.31 -20.23
N THR A 97 11.86 5.09 -19.90
CA THR A 97 12.69 4.00 -20.40
C THR A 97 13.07 3.05 -19.26
N LYS A 98 13.74 1.94 -19.58
CA LYS A 98 14.29 1.03 -18.56
C LYS A 98 15.38 1.74 -17.75
N GLU A 99 16.22 2.49 -18.43
CA GLU A 99 17.32 3.27 -17.84
C GLU A 99 16.77 4.35 -16.91
N PHE A 100 15.67 5.02 -17.31
CA PHE A 100 14.98 5.99 -16.44
C PHE A 100 14.51 5.32 -15.15
N LEU A 101 13.86 4.15 -15.25
CA LEU A 101 13.38 3.41 -14.07
C LEU A 101 14.53 2.93 -13.18
N GLN A 102 15.64 2.51 -13.78
CA GLN A 102 16.82 2.08 -13.03
C GLN A 102 17.50 3.27 -12.35
N ASN A 103 17.61 4.40 -13.03
CA ASN A 103 18.16 5.63 -12.44
C ASN A 103 17.36 6.08 -11.20
N ASP A 104 16.02 6.00 -11.24
CA ASP A 104 15.20 6.31 -10.08
C ASP A 104 15.49 5.37 -8.90
N ILE A 105 15.75 4.09 -9.17
CA ILE A 105 16.17 3.14 -8.13
C ILE A 105 17.50 3.57 -7.52
N GLU A 106 18.50 3.90 -8.37
CA GLU A 106 19.85 4.27 -7.93
C GLU A 106 19.86 5.58 -7.12
N THR A 107 19.13 6.60 -7.63
CA THR A 107 19.24 7.96 -7.09
C THR A 107 18.22 8.28 -6.01
N LEU A 108 17.09 7.55 -5.95
CA LEU A 108 16.01 7.82 -5.01
C LEU A 108 15.71 6.60 -4.11
N GLY A 109 15.63 5.42 -4.71
CA GLY A 109 15.25 4.20 -4.00
C GLY A 109 16.32 3.72 -3.03
N LYS A 110 17.53 3.50 -3.53
CA LYS A 110 18.67 2.98 -2.74
C LYS A 110 19.05 3.92 -1.60
N PRO A 111 19.27 5.24 -1.82
CA PRO A 111 19.62 6.15 -0.74
C PRO A 111 18.59 6.19 0.38
N MET A 112 17.29 6.08 0.04
CA MET A 112 16.23 6.06 1.04
C MET A 112 16.26 4.80 1.91
N VAL A 113 16.55 3.63 1.33
CA VAL A 113 16.72 2.38 2.09
C VAL A 113 17.99 2.43 2.94
N ASP A 114 19.08 3.00 2.39
CA ASP A 114 20.34 3.19 3.12
C ASP A 114 20.11 4.07 4.36
N LYS A 115 19.36 5.17 4.21
CA LYS A 115 18.99 6.04 5.33
C LYS A 115 18.14 5.31 6.37
N CYS A 116 17.26 4.40 5.96
CA CYS A 116 16.49 3.59 6.90
C CYS A 116 17.40 2.73 7.79
N PHE A 117 18.38 2.05 7.21
CA PHE A 117 19.31 1.21 7.98
C PHE A 117 20.31 2.05 8.79
N GLU A 118 20.78 3.19 8.28
CA GLU A 118 21.59 4.15 9.03
C GLU A 118 20.89 4.58 10.33
N ILE A 119 19.58 4.88 10.27
CA ILE A 119 18.80 5.27 11.45
C ILE A 119 18.63 4.08 12.41
N ILE A 120 18.37 2.88 11.90
CA ILE A 120 18.30 1.67 12.74
C ILE A 120 19.63 1.42 13.45
N GLU A 121 20.76 1.54 12.74
CA GLU A 121 22.10 1.35 13.29
C GLU A 121 22.45 2.41 14.33
N TYR A 122 22.04 3.66 14.11
CA TYR A 122 22.27 4.73 15.08
C TYR A 122 21.53 4.50 16.39
N PHE A 123 20.22 4.17 16.33
CA PHE A 123 19.40 4.03 17.53
C PHE A 123 19.50 2.68 18.20
N GLU A 124 19.93 1.64 17.51
CA GLU A 124 20.02 0.26 18.02
C GLU A 124 18.72 -0.19 18.74
N PRO A 125 17.52 -0.05 18.10
CA PRO A 125 16.26 -0.30 18.76
C PRO A 125 16.10 -1.77 19.17
N LYS A 126 15.37 -2.03 20.25
CA LYS A 126 15.04 -3.41 20.66
C LYS A 126 14.26 -4.14 19.56
N LYS A 127 13.39 -3.42 18.87
CA LYS A 127 12.55 -3.95 17.77
C LYS A 127 12.51 -2.95 16.63
N TRP A 128 12.56 -3.45 15.41
CA TRP A 128 12.31 -2.64 14.23
C TRP A 128 11.54 -3.42 13.16
N ILE A 129 10.80 -2.71 12.33
CA ILE A 129 10.01 -3.27 11.22
C ILE A 129 10.15 -2.33 10.02
N LEU A 130 10.61 -2.87 8.89
CA LEU A 130 10.61 -2.18 7.60
C LEU A 130 9.59 -2.84 6.67
N GLU A 131 8.61 -2.08 6.21
CA GLU A 131 7.49 -2.55 5.36
C GLU A 131 7.71 -2.18 3.90
N ASN A 132 7.50 -3.15 2.99
CA ASN A 132 7.36 -2.84 1.57
C ASN A 132 6.58 -3.96 0.84
N PRO A 133 5.96 -3.69 -0.33
CA PRO A 133 5.31 -4.74 -1.11
C PRO A 133 6.26 -5.90 -1.45
N LYS A 134 5.83 -7.13 -1.18
CA LYS A 134 6.59 -8.37 -1.45
C LYS A 134 7.10 -8.46 -2.89
N THR A 135 6.30 -7.97 -3.86
CA THR A 135 6.58 -8.10 -5.30
C THR A 135 7.57 -7.05 -5.83
N GLY A 136 8.00 -6.10 -4.98
CA GLY A 136 8.95 -5.06 -5.35
C GLY A 136 10.39 -5.57 -5.48
N LYS A 137 11.25 -4.75 -6.13
CA LYS A 137 12.67 -5.05 -6.33
C LYS A 137 13.53 -4.77 -5.09
N MET A 138 13.02 -4.05 -4.08
CA MET A 138 13.75 -3.69 -2.86
C MET A 138 14.39 -4.90 -2.17
N LYS A 139 13.71 -6.05 -2.20
CA LYS A 139 14.20 -7.30 -1.60
C LYS A 139 15.58 -7.70 -2.10
N HIS A 140 15.86 -7.53 -3.40
CA HIS A 140 17.15 -7.89 -3.97
C HIS A 140 18.26 -6.95 -3.50
N TYR A 141 17.94 -5.66 -3.37
CA TYR A 141 18.87 -4.68 -2.85
C TYR A 141 19.23 -4.93 -1.37
N ILE A 142 18.23 -5.25 -0.54
CA ILE A 142 18.47 -5.57 0.87
C ILE A 142 19.24 -6.88 1.00
N GLU A 143 18.91 -7.90 0.22
CA GLU A 143 19.62 -9.18 0.21
C GLU A 143 21.09 -9.03 -0.16
N GLU A 144 21.39 -8.18 -1.13
CA GLU A 144 22.76 -7.93 -1.62
C GLU A 144 23.57 -7.05 -0.66
N LYS A 145 23.02 -5.92 -0.23
CA LYS A 145 23.77 -4.89 0.50
C LYS A 145 23.69 -5.05 2.03
N TYR A 146 22.58 -5.58 2.52
CA TYR A 146 22.27 -5.68 3.96
C TYR A 146 21.90 -7.11 4.38
N PRO A 147 22.73 -8.14 4.06
CA PRO A 147 22.40 -9.54 4.36
C PRO A 147 22.14 -9.78 5.85
N GLN A 148 22.78 -9.02 6.75
CA GLN A 148 22.59 -9.10 8.19
C GLN A 148 21.18 -8.66 8.64
N TYR A 149 20.46 -7.88 7.83
CA TYR A 149 19.09 -7.40 8.08
C TYR A 149 18.04 -8.12 7.23
N ASN A 150 18.44 -9.16 6.48
CA ASN A 150 17.53 -9.86 5.55
C ASN A 150 16.67 -10.94 6.22
N THR A 151 16.38 -10.81 7.52
CA THR A 151 15.34 -11.59 8.18
C THR A 151 13.98 -10.93 7.93
N PHE A 152 13.03 -11.68 7.36
CA PHE A 152 11.74 -11.12 6.98
C PHE A 152 10.58 -12.12 7.13
N TYR A 153 9.37 -11.56 7.12
CA TYR A 153 8.11 -12.30 7.04
C TYR A 153 7.26 -11.75 5.90
N ASP A 154 6.70 -12.64 5.10
CA ASP A 154 5.72 -12.30 4.06
C ASP A 154 4.31 -12.54 4.58
N ILE A 155 3.43 -11.55 4.42
CA ILE A 155 2.03 -11.62 4.82
C ILE A 155 1.11 -11.15 3.70
N ASP A 156 -0.16 -11.53 3.78
CA ASP A 156 -1.23 -10.99 2.95
C ASP A 156 -2.24 -10.23 3.83
N TYR A 157 -2.48 -8.95 3.53
CA TYR A 157 -3.36 -8.10 4.35
C TYR A 157 -4.78 -8.60 4.48
N CYS A 158 -5.29 -9.35 3.49
CA CYS A 158 -6.60 -9.99 3.57
C CYS A 158 -6.73 -11.05 4.69
N MET A 159 -5.61 -11.53 5.22
CA MET A 159 -5.60 -12.43 6.37
C MET A 159 -5.71 -11.71 7.71
N TYR A 160 -5.57 -10.37 7.70
CA TYR A 160 -5.54 -9.50 8.88
C TYR A 160 -6.59 -8.39 8.83
N SER A 161 -7.40 -8.34 7.78
CA SER A 161 -8.42 -7.31 7.61
C SER A 161 -9.58 -7.80 6.76
N ASP A 162 -10.71 -7.13 6.90
CA ASP A 162 -11.91 -7.29 6.07
C ASP A 162 -11.93 -6.35 4.85
N TRP A 163 -10.80 -5.74 4.52
CA TRP A 163 -10.71 -4.76 3.44
C TRP A 163 -10.99 -5.32 2.05
N GLY A 164 -11.01 -6.64 1.93
CA GLY A 164 -11.46 -7.33 0.73
C GLY A 164 -10.43 -7.47 -0.38
N TYR A 165 -9.22 -6.94 -0.22
CA TYR A 165 -8.15 -7.05 -1.21
C TYR A 165 -6.91 -7.72 -0.64
N GLN A 166 -6.23 -8.47 -1.50
CA GLN A 166 -4.93 -9.01 -1.21
C GLN A 166 -3.87 -7.93 -1.44
N LYS A 167 -3.01 -7.72 -0.46
CA LYS A 167 -1.79 -6.92 -0.59
C LYS A 167 -0.64 -7.74 0.00
N PRO A 168 0.07 -8.52 -0.83
CA PRO A 168 1.26 -9.23 -0.40
C PRO A 168 2.33 -8.23 0.04
N THR A 169 2.72 -8.34 1.29
CA THR A 169 3.62 -7.38 1.94
C THR A 169 4.75 -8.13 2.63
N ARG A 170 5.94 -7.57 2.57
CA ARG A 170 7.12 -8.07 3.27
C ARG A 170 7.49 -7.14 4.40
N PHE A 171 7.78 -7.74 5.55
CA PHE A 171 8.30 -7.07 6.72
C PHE A 171 9.69 -7.60 7.03
N TRP A 172 10.71 -6.78 6.83
CA TRP A 172 12.04 -7.05 7.38
C TRP A 172 12.05 -6.62 8.83
N THR A 173 12.66 -7.41 9.70
CA THR A 173 12.59 -7.15 11.14
C THR A 173 13.63 -7.98 11.92
N ASN A 174 13.97 -7.55 13.11
CA ASN A 174 14.72 -8.34 14.09
C ASN A 174 13.80 -9.11 15.06
N ILE A 175 12.48 -9.00 14.92
CA ILE A 175 11.52 -9.73 15.74
C ILE A 175 11.54 -11.20 15.32
N LYS A 176 11.73 -12.09 16.30
CA LYS A 176 11.68 -13.54 16.12
C LYS A 176 10.29 -14.08 16.50
N ASP A 177 10.00 -15.30 16.12
CA ASP A 177 8.78 -16.03 16.52
C ASP A 177 7.45 -15.47 16.04
N PHE A 178 7.46 -14.57 15.05
CA PHE A 178 6.24 -14.13 14.37
C PHE A 178 5.73 -15.23 13.44
N LYS A 179 4.41 -15.50 13.50
CA LYS A 179 3.74 -16.49 12.64
C LYS A 179 2.99 -15.80 11.52
N PRO A 180 3.58 -15.64 10.32
CA PRO A 180 2.96 -14.94 9.22
C PRO A 180 1.77 -15.73 8.66
N LYS A 181 0.72 -15.00 8.21
CA LYS A 181 -0.42 -15.58 7.50
C LYS A 181 -0.40 -15.14 6.06
N THR A 182 -0.33 -16.10 5.15
CA THR A 182 -0.45 -15.90 3.70
C THR A 182 -1.78 -16.45 3.20
N CYS A 183 -2.34 -15.85 2.16
CA CYS A 183 -3.66 -16.19 1.66
C CYS A 183 -3.59 -17.21 0.53
N ASN A 184 -4.20 -18.37 0.75
CA ASN A 184 -4.42 -19.42 -0.24
C ASN A 184 -5.89 -19.44 -0.74
N GLY A 185 -6.60 -18.30 -0.62
CA GLY A 185 -8.02 -18.23 -0.99
C GLY A 185 -9.00 -18.55 0.16
N GLU A 186 -8.53 -18.52 1.42
CA GLU A 186 -9.30 -18.88 2.62
C GLU A 186 -9.55 -17.70 3.58
N CYS A 187 -9.22 -16.47 3.15
CA CYS A 187 -9.23 -15.31 4.04
C CYS A 187 -10.62 -14.72 4.36
N GLY A 188 -11.71 -15.34 3.92
CA GLY A 188 -13.08 -14.79 4.09
C GLY A 188 -13.41 -13.59 3.19
N ASN A 189 -12.42 -13.06 2.47
CA ASN A 189 -12.57 -11.93 1.54
C ASN A 189 -12.77 -12.39 0.08
N MET A 190 -13.05 -13.65 -0.14
CA MET A 190 -13.18 -14.24 -1.48
C MET A 190 -14.62 -14.19 -1.96
N ILE A 191 -14.78 -13.97 -3.26
CA ILE A 191 -16.03 -14.13 -4.00
C ILE A 191 -15.81 -14.99 -5.21
N THR A 192 -16.85 -15.71 -5.63
CA THR A 192 -16.86 -16.41 -6.92
C THR A 192 -17.45 -15.48 -7.97
N PHE A 193 -16.82 -15.36 -9.12
CA PHE A 193 -17.33 -14.61 -10.25
C PHE A 193 -17.21 -15.42 -11.53
N HIS A 194 -18.14 -15.19 -12.46
CA HIS A 194 -18.10 -15.77 -13.77
C HIS A 194 -17.19 -14.96 -14.70
N ASN A 195 -16.17 -15.60 -15.29
CA ASN A 195 -15.31 -14.97 -16.30
C ASN A 195 -15.86 -15.30 -17.68
N GLU A 196 -16.49 -14.31 -18.32
CA GLU A 196 -17.09 -14.49 -19.65
C GLU A 196 -16.06 -14.81 -20.76
N GLU A 197 -14.81 -14.32 -20.64
CA GLU A 197 -13.76 -14.58 -21.63
C GLU A 197 -13.36 -16.06 -21.66
N THR A 198 -13.34 -16.69 -20.49
CA THR A 198 -12.93 -18.10 -20.34
C THR A 198 -14.12 -19.03 -20.12
N ASN A 199 -15.32 -18.49 -19.97
CA ASN A 199 -16.55 -19.20 -19.61
C ASN A 199 -16.39 -20.10 -18.38
N LYS A 200 -15.64 -19.62 -17.36
CA LYS A 200 -15.36 -20.37 -16.13
C LYS A 200 -15.60 -19.51 -14.91
N ASP A 201 -16.08 -20.15 -13.85
CA ASP A 201 -16.15 -19.52 -12.54
C ASP A 201 -14.75 -19.44 -11.92
N GLN A 202 -14.43 -18.30 -11.36
CA GLN A 202 -13.16 -18.02 -10.70
C GLN A 202 -13.39 -17.47 -9.31
N LYS A 203 -12.58 -17.91 -8.37
CA LYS A 203 -12.56 -17.38 -7.01
C LYS A 203 -11.53 -16.27 -6.90
N ILE A 204 -11.95 -15.10 -6.45
CA ILE A 204 -11.08 -13.90 -6.35
C ILE A 204 -11.38 -13.12 -5.08
N HIS A 205 -10.46 -12.24 -4.69
CA HIS A 205 -10.74 -11.25 -3.65
C HIS A 205 -11.82 -10.26 -4.10
N ARG A 206 -12.79 -9.99 -3.23
CA ARG A 206 -13.95 -9.11 -3.52
C ARG A 206 -13.58 -7.69 -3.95
N VAL A 207 -12.39 -7.18 -3.52
CA VAL A 207 -11.83 -5.92 -3.97
C VAL A 207 -10.59 -6.18 -4.80
N LYS A 208 -10.54 -5.61 -5.98
CA LYS A 208 -9.37 -5.68 -6.86
C LYS A 208 -8.72 -4.32 -6.98
N MET A 209 -7.43 -4.28 -6.71
CA MET A 209 -6.59 -3.10 -6.86
C MET A 209 -6.17 -2.97 -8.33
N GLY A 210 -7.06 -2.50 -9.22
CA GLY A 210 -6.75 -2.39 -10.64
C GLY A 210 -7.88 -1.79 -11.49
N SER A 211 -7.68 -1.74 -12.81
CA SER A 211 -8.61 -1.15 -13.79
C SER A 211 -9.82 -2.03 -14.10
N ASN A 212 -9.73 -3.33 -13.83
CA ASN A 212 -10.84 -4.23 -14.08
C ASN A 212 -11.86 -4.16 -12.94
N LYS A 213 -13.14 -4.06 -13.27
CA LYS A 213 -14.25 -4.05 -12.31
C LYS A 213 -14.94 -5.41 -12.29
N ILE A 214 -15.51 -5.74 -11.15
CA ILE A 214 -16.44 -6.84 -11.02
C ILE A 214 -17.81 -6.21 -10.94
N VAL A 215 -18.68 -6.63 -11.81
CA VAL A 215 -20.05 -6.13 -11.91
C VAL A 215 -21.01 -7.31 -11.91
N CYS A 216 -22.25 -7.10 -11.52
CA CYS A 216 -23.26 -8.12 -11.66
C CYS A 216 -24.19 -7.82 -12.84
N VAL A 217 -24.36 -8.82 -13.63
CA VAL A 217 -25.29 -8.82 -14.76
C VAL A 217 -26.15 -10.05 -14.62
N ASN A 218 -27.49 -9.85 -14.58
CA ASN A 218 -28.47 -10.94 -14.46
C ASN A 218 -28.14 -11.92 -13.30
N GLY A 219 -27.77 -11.40 -12.13
CA GLY A 219 -27.46 -12.22 -10.97
C GLY A 219 -26.08 -12.89 -10.97
N LYS A 220 -25.29 -12.74 -12.04
CA LYS A 220 -23.94 -13.28 -12.13
C LYS A 220 -22.89 -12.19 -11.97
N LEU A 221 -21.87 -12.46 -11.14
CA LEU A 221 -20.70 -11.60 -11.04
C LEU A 221 -19.79 -11.84 -12.24
N ILE A 222 -19.51 -10.79 -12.99
CA ILE A 222 -18.63 -10.84 -14.15
C ILE A 222 -17.49 -9.83 -14.00
N ARG A 223 -16.34 -10.18 -14.54
CA ARG A 223 -15.18 -9.29 -14.58
C ARG A 223 -15.13 -8.60 -15.94
N VAL A 224 -15.16 -7.26 -15.92
CA VAL A 224 -15.14 -6.47 -17.15
C VAL A 224 -14.08 -5.38 -17.10
N ASN A 225 -13.51 -5.07 -18.25
CA ASN A 225 -12.70 -3.88 -18.43
C ASN A 225 -13.64 -2.67 -18.55
N THR A 226 -13.29 -1.54 -17.93
CA THR A 226 -14.10 -0.32 -17.97
C THR A 226 -14.40 0.16 -19.40
N LYS A 227 -13.47 -0.08 -20.33
CA LYS A 227 -13.63 0.27 -21.73
C LYS A 227 -14.66 -0.63 -22.42
N THR A 228 -14.58 -1.92 -22.20
CA THR A 228 -15.51 -2.95 -22.70
C THR A 228 -16.91 -2.79 -22.09
N LEU A 229 -17.01 -2.31 -20.87
CA LEU A 229 -18.28 -2.09 -20.17
C LEU A 229 -19.18 -1.10 -20.92
N ARG A 230 -18.61 0.02 -21.37
CA ARG A 230 -19.35 1.04 -22.13
C ARG A 230 -19.81 0.53 -23.48
N GLU A 231 -18.99 -0.23 -24.17
CA GLU A 231 -19.28 -0.75 -25.49
C GLU A 231 -20.29 -1.91 -25.44
N LYS A 232 -20.08 -2.86 -24.53
CA LYS A 232 -20.88 -4.09 -24.44
C LYS A 232 -22.27 -3.86 -23.88
N TYR A 233 -22.43 -2.96 -22.92
CA TYR A 233 -23.72 -2.76 -22.23
C TYR A 233 -24.43 -1.46 -22.57
N LYS A 234 -23.95 -0.71 -23.59
CA LYS A 234 -24.49 0.57 -24.03
C LYS A 234 -25.99 0.52 -24.40
N HIS A 235 -26.44 -0.62 -24.84
CA HIS A 235 -27.82 -0.82 -25.33
C HIS A 235 -28.64 -1.80 -24.48
N THR A 236 -28.21 -2.11 -23.26
CA THR A 236 -28.94 -3.02 -22.38
C THR A 236 -29.77 -2.19 -21.38
N PRO A 237 -31.09 -2.04 -21.56
CA PRO A 237 -31.92 -1.10 -20.78
C PRO A 237 -31.96 -1.38 -19.29
N GLN A 238 -31.67 -2.62 -18.89
CA GLN A 238 -31.69 -3.06 -17.47
C GLN A 238 -30.36 -2.82 -16.73
N ILE A 239 -29.37 -2.30 -17.42
CA ILE A 239 -28.02 -2.09 -16.83
C ILE A 239 -27.73 -0.60 -16.78
N ASN A 240 -27.75 -0.05 -15.58
CA ASN A 240 -27.31 1.31 -15.36
C ASN A 240 -25.77 1.39 -15.46
N ILE A 241 -25.29 1.91 -16.60
CA ILE A 241 -23.84 2.04 -16.87
C ILE A 241 -23.16 2.89 -15.79
N ALA A 242 -23.83 3.92 -15.27
CA ALA A 242 -23.28 4.77 -14.21
C ALA A 242 -23.12 3.99 -12.90
N GLU A 243 -24.03 3.10 -12.58
CA GLU A 243 -23.90 2.17 -11.44
C GLU A 243 -22.78 1.17 -11.67
N LEU A 244 -22.68 0.59 -12.86
CA LEU A 244 -21.59 -0.30 -13.22
C LEU A 244 -20.23 0.40 -13.15
N GLU A 245 -20.14 1.64 -13.63
CA GLU A 245 -18.92 2.45 -13.55
C GLU A 245 -18.59 2.87 -12.11
N SER A 246 -19.62 3.08 -11.29
CA SER A 246 -19.45 3.40 -9.88
C SER A 246 -19.01 2.21 -9.03
N GLY A 247 -19.06 0.99 -9.57
CA GLY A 247 -18.88 -0.27 -8.85
C GLY A 247 -20.14 -0.60 -8.06
N VAL A 248 -21.01 -1.47 -8.58
CA VAL A 248 -22.27 -1.83 -7.93
C VAL A 248 -22.01 -2.49 -6.59
N VAL A 249 -22.72 -1.98 -5.61
CA VAL A 249 -22.82 -2.59 -4.29
C VAL A 249 -23.84 -3.70 -4.36
N TYR A 250 -23.41 -4.93 -4.21
CA TYR A 250 -24.31 -6.05 -3.96
C TYR A 250 -24.79 -6.00 -2.52
N LYS A 251 -26.11 -6.16 -2.28
CA LYS A 251 -26.66 -6.23 -0.92
C LYS A 251 -26.04 -7.37 -0.09
N GLU A 252 -25.52 -8.39 -0.73
CA GLU A 252 -24.88 -9.53 -0.07
C GLU A 252 -23.35 -9.52 -0.13
N HIS A 253 -22.76 -8.75 -1.08
CA HIS A 253 -21.32 -8.64 -1.22
C HIS A 253 -20.95 -7.20 -1.55
N THR A 254 -20.58 -6.42 -0.54
CA THR A 254 -20.11 -5.05 -0.75
C THR A 254 -18.81 -5.05 -1.53
N VAL A 255 -18.88 -4.98 -2.84
CA VAL A 255 -17.71 -4.76 -3.69
C VAL A 255 -17.31 -3.30 -3.56
N HIS A 256 -16.35 -3.01 -2.70
CA HIS A 256 -15.87 -1.63 -2.54
C HIS A 256 -15.24 -1.12 -3.84
N LYS A 257 -15.71 0.04 -4.27
CA LYS A 257 -15.31 0.73 -5.48
C LYS A 257 -13.80 0.96 -5.54
N CYS A 258 -13.16 0.47 -6.57
CA CYS A 258 -11.86 0.95 -7.00
C CYS A 258 -12.06 1.80 -8.27
N SER A 259 -12.28 3.12 -8.12
CA SER A 259 -12.46 4.00 -9.27
C SER A 259 -11.16 4.67 -9.68
N THR A 260 -10.88 4.62 -10.95
CA THR A 260 -9.94 5.48 -11.63
C THR A 260 -10.71 6.57 -12.36
N GLY A 261 -10.39 7.85 -12.11
CA GLY A 261 -10.68 8.96 -13.04
C GLY A 261 -11.88 9.86 -12.78
N GLY A 262 -11.61 11.11 -12.50
CA GLY A 262 -12.17 12.31 -13.09
C GLY A 262 -13.59 12.78 -12.76
N SER A 263 -13.82 13.38 -11.56
CA SER A 263 -14.84 14.43 -11.31
C SER A 263 -14.58 15.07 -9.94
N PRO A 264 -14.88 16.37 -9.70
CA PRO A 264 -14.57 17.08 -8.44
C PRO A 264 -15.17 16.44 -7.18
N HIS A 265 -16.37 15.86 -7.29
CA HIS A 265 -16.98 15.08 -6.20
C HIS A 265 -16.29 13.74 -5.93
N LYS A 266 -15.45 13.27 -6.87
CA LYS A 266 -14.71 12.01 -6.76
C LYS A 266 -13.34 12.17 -6.08
N GLN A 267 -12.89 13.40 -5.83
CA GLN A 267 -11.57 13.63 -5.20
C GLN A 267 -11.54 13.16 -3.74
N SER A 268 -12.60 13.38 -2.96
CA SER A 268 -12.64 12.91 -1.57
C SER A 268 -12.67 11.38 -1.48
N ILE A 269 -13.49 10.75 -2.32
CA ILE A 269 -13.60 9.27 -2.40
C ILE A 269 -12.30 8.66 -2.98
N HIS A 270 -11.64 9.37 -3.92
CA HIS A 270 -10.36 8.93 -4.47
C HIS A 270 -9.23 9.03 -3.46
N ASN A 271 -9.26 10.04 -2.62
CA ASN A 271 -8.32 10.23 -1.53
C ASN A 271 -8.48 9.14 -0.46
N GLU A 272 -9.70 8.85 0.00
CA GLU A 272 -9.96 7.75 0.93
C GLU A 272 -9.43 6.41 0.40
N LYS A 273 -9.55 6.15 -0.90
CA LYS A 273 -9.06 4.90 -1.52
C LYS A 273 -7.56 4.83 -1.69
N LYS A 274 -6.90 5.96 -1.98
CA LYS A 274 -5.42 6.02 -1.92
C LYS A 274 -4.93 5.67 -0.52
N ILE A 275 -5.63 6.12 0.48
CA ILE A 275 -5.35 5.88 1.89
C ILE A 275 -5.32 4.40 2.22
N HIS A 276 -6.37 3.67 1.84
CA HIS A 276 -6.45 2.24 2.15
C HIS A 276 -5.27 1.43 1.58
N ARG A 277 -4.67 1.89 0.47
CA ARG A 277 -3.50 1.23 -0.13
C ARG A 277 -2.23 1.31 0.73
N TYR A 278 -2.14 2.34 1.55
CA TYR A 278 -0.95 2.61 2.38
C TYR A 278 -1.14 2.22 3.84
N ARG A 279 -2.33 1.75 4.22
CA ARG A 279 -2.60 1.28 5.58
C ARG A 279 -2.00 -0.11 5.82
N VAL A 280 -1.53 -0.29 7.04
CA VAL A 280 -1.23 -1.60 7.62
C VAL A 280 -2.43 -2.02 8.48
N PRO A 281 -2.93 -3.26 8.38
CA PRO A 281 -4.02 -3.74 9.22
C PRO A 281 -3.67 -3.65 10.70
N GLN A 282 -4.55 -3.04 11.50
CA GLN A 282 -4.32 -2.88 12.94
C GLN A 282 -4.23 -4.22 13.68
N SER A 283 -4.94 -5.24 13.20
CA SER A 283 -4.87 -6.59 13.76
C SER A 283 -3.55 -7.31 13.50
N PHE A 284 -2.71 -6.76 12.62
CA PHE A 284 -1.36 -7.26 12.36
C PHE A 284 -0.35 -6.69 13.37
N ILE A 285 -0.52 -5.43 13.75
CA ILE A 285 0.36 -4.68 14.65
C ILE A 285 0.10 -5.05 16.12
#